data_bc64ae530e19efa2f60384d1b04c29b5
#
_entry.id   bc64ae530e19efa2f60384d1b04c29b5
#
_cell.length_a   1.000
_cell.length_b   1.000
_cell.length_c   1.000
_cell.angle_alpha   90.00
_cell.angle_beta   90.00
_cell.angle_gamma   90.00
#
_symmetry.space_group_name_H-M   'P 1'
#
loop_
_entity.id
_entity.type
_entity.pdbx_description
1 polymer ?
#
loop_
_entity_poly.entity_id
_entity_poly.type
_entity_poly.pdbx_seq_one_letter_code
_entity_poly.pdbx_strand_id
1 'polypeptide(L)'
;MGGEETRLTTAKGLDDGPEYSPDGKYIYFNSERTGRVQIWRMLADSSAQEQVTFDEFNNWFPHLFPDGKWMAFLSYEKEVTGHPANQNVQIRLMALSDRKISVLARLFGGQGTINVPSWSPDSQKVAFVSYQLLPAGEAAIK
;
A
#
# COMPACT_ATOMS: atom_id res chain seq x y z
N MET A 1 24.06 5.35 -15.28
CA MET A 1 25.00 4.33 -14.79
C MET A 1 24.22 3.47 -13.81
N GLY A 2 24.03 2.17 -14.08
CA GLY A 2 23.45 1.22 -13.16
C GLY A 2 24.52 0.77 -12.17
N GLY A 3 24.17 0.75 -10.87
CA GLY A 3 24.99 0.10 -9.84
C GLY A 3 24.70 -1.40 -9.79
N GLU A 4 25.41 -2.13 -8.95
CA GLU A 4 25.09 -3.52 -8.63
C GLU A 4 23.76 -3.58 -7.83
N GLU A 5 22.94 -4.59 -8.12
CA GLU A 5 21.73 -4.84 -7.36
C GLU A 5 22.08 -5.32 -5.94
N THR A 6 21.43 -4.73 -4.95
CA THR A 6 21.59 -5.12 -3.54
C THR A 6 20.26 -5.60 -2.99
N ARG A 7 20.24 -6.82 -2.48
CA ARG A 7 19.05 -7.36 -1.79
C ARG A 7 18.91 -6.73 -0.42
N LEU A 8 17.76 -6.10 -0.14
CA LEU A 8 17.50 -5.37 1.10
C LEU A 8 16.77 -6.20 2.17
N THR A 9 16.02 -7.25 1.78
CA THR A 9 15.26 -8.10 2.71
C THR A 9 15.60 -9.58 2.51
N THR A 10 15.62 -10.35 3.62
CA THR A 10 15.90 -11.79 3.63
C THR A 10 14.86 -12.59 4.42
N ALA A 11 13.78 -11.96 4.89
CA ALA A 11 12.70 -12.62 5.59
C ALA A 11 11.99 -13.65 4.68
N LYS A 12 11.36 -14.65 5.29
CA LYS A 12 10.50 -15.59 4.57
C LYS A 12 9.19 -14.91 4.21
N GLY A 13 8.59 -15.32 3.09
CA GLY A 13 7.36 -14.78 2.56
C GLY A 13 7.61 -13.68 1.54
N LEU A 14 6.53 -13.05 1.11
CA LEU A 14 6.57 -11.96 0.15
C LEU A 14 6.93 -10.65 0.85
N ASP A 15 7.88 -9.92 0.28
CA ASP A 15 8.11 -8.49 0.51
C ASP A 15 7.91 -7.78 -0.83
N ASP A 16 7.02 -6.77 -0.90
CA ASP A 16 6.58 -6.14 -2.15
C ASP A 16 6.19 -4.67 -1.92
N GLY A 17 5.96 -3.92 -3.02
CA GLY A 17 5.46 -2.56 -3.00
C GLY A 17 6.35 -1.55 -2.27
N PRO A 18 7.68 -1.52 -2.53
CA PRO A 18 8.57 -0.61 -1.82
C PRO A 18 8.38 0.84 -2.29
N GLU A 19 8.35 1.77 -1.34
CA GLU A 19 8.31 3.21 -1.59
C GLU A 19 9.18 3.95 -0.57
N TYR A 20 9.99 4.89 -1.05
CA TYR A 20 10.76 5.77 -0.17
C TYR A 20 9.87 6.78 0.54
N SER A 21 10.19 7.08 1.81
CA SER A 21 9.67 8.29 2.44
C SER A 21 10.19 9.54 1.70
N PRO A 22 9.42 10.66 1.70
CA PRO A 22 9.80 11.87 0.96
C PRO A 22 11.16 12.47 1.37
N ASP A 23 11.61 12.23 2.59
CA ASP A 23 12.92 12.64 3.10
C ASP A 23 14.05 11.64 2.76
N GLY A 24 13.71 10.52 2.08
CA GLY A 24 14.65 9.47 1.69
C GLY A 24 15.19 8.62 2.84
N LYS A 25 14.70 8.81 4.07
CA LYS A 25 15.23 8.13 5.26
C LYS A 25 14.76 6.70 5.39
N TYR A 26 13.52 6.42 5.03
CA TYR A 26 12.89 5.11 5.16
C TYR A 26 12.45 4.55 3.81
N ILE A 27 12.39 3.22 3.74
CA ILE A 27 11.67 2.48 2.70
C ILE A 27 10.50 1.79 3.39
N TYR A 28 9.27 2.10 2.96
CA TYR A 28 8.05 1.41 3.36
C TYR A 28 7.75 0.30 2.36
N PHE A 29 7.22 -0.81 2.83
CA PHE A 29 6.90 -1.97 1.98
C PHE A 29 5.83 -2.83 2.67
N ASN A 30 5.19 -3.72 1.95
CA ASN A 30 4.33 -4.74 2.53
C ASN A 30 5.07 -6.07 2.67
N SER A 31 4.77 -6.81 3.75
CA SER A 31 5.44 -8.07 4.06
C SER A 31 4.50 -9.08 4.71
N GLU A 32 4.65 -10.35 4.32
CA GLU A 32 3.92 -11.49 4.90
C GLU A 32 4.64 -12.15 6.10
N ARG A 33 5.79 -11.65 6.51
CA ARG A 33 6.70 -12.32 7.47
C ARG A 33 6.08 -12.64 8.82
N THR A 34 4.97 -12.00 9.20
CA THR A 34 4.21 -12.27 10.43
C THR A 34 2.94 -13.08 10.18
N GLY A 35 2.81 -13.75 9.02
CA GLY A 35 1.69 -14.62 8.66
C GLY A 35 0.48 -13.90 8.06
N ARG A 36 0.54 -12.56 7.95
CA ARG A 36 -0.46 -11.70 7.32
C ARG A 36 0.26 -10.53 6.66
N VAL A 37 -0.26 -10.04 5.54
CA VAL A 37 0.35 -8.89 4.86
C VAL A 37 0.12 -7.63 5.69
N GLN A 38 1.21 -7.04 6.14
CA GLN A 38 1.21 -5.79 6.90
C GLN A 38 2.21 -4.82 6.28
N ILE A 39 2.03 -3.52 6.57
CA ILE A 39 3.01 -2.51 6.19
C ILE A 39 4.19 -2.56 7.15
N TRP A 40 5.38 -2.54 6.60
CA TRP A 40 6.67 -2.48 7.28
C TRP A 40 7.45 -1.27 6.78
N ARG A 41 8.47 -0.88 7.53
CA ARG A 41 9.48 0.06 7.06
C ARG A 41 10.87 -0.36 7.53
N MET A 42 11.88 0.14 6.87
CA MET A 42 13.29 0.00 7.23
C MET A 42 14.02 1.31 6.92
N LEU A 43 15.20 1.50 7.50
CA LEU A 43 16.09 2.56 7.02
C LEU A 43 16.56 2.28 5.58
N ALA A 44 16.98 3.31 4.86
CA ALA A 44 17.41 3.18 3.47
C ALA A 44 18.62 2.25 3.27
N ASP A 45 19.39 1.99 4.34
CA ASP A 45 20.48 1.01 4.39
C ASP A 45 20.03 -0.42 4.72
N SER A 46 18.72 -0.69 4.71
CA SER A 46 18.04 -1.94 5.07
C SER A 46 18.07 -2.33 6.56
N SER A 47 18.64 -1.53 7.41
CA SER A 47 18.62 -1.75 8.86
C SER A 47 17.31 -1.30 9.52
N ALA A 48 17.13 -1.60 10.80
CA ALA A 48 16.01 -1.17 11.64
C ALA A 48 14.63 -1.49 11.03
N GLN A 49 14.46 -2.72 10.54
CA GLN A 49 13.18 -3.17 9.99
C GLN A 49 12.13 -3.29 11.10
N GLU A 50 11.00 -2.58 10.95
CA GLU A 50 9.91 -2.59 11.93
C GLU A 50 8.54 -2.68 11.25
N GLN A 51 7.60 -3.36 11.91
CA GLN A 51 6.20 -3.40 11.49
C GLN A 51 5.50 -2.09 11.80
N VAL A 52 4.66 -1.62 10.88
CA VAL A 52 3.95 -0.33 10.97
C VAL A 52 2.47 -0.53 11.24
N THR A 53 1.83 -1.53 10.60
CA THR A 53 0.41 -1.87 10.82
C THR A 53 0.28 -3.21 11.53
N PHE A 54 -0.77 -3.37 12.39
CA PHE A 54 -0.94 -4.52 13.28
C PHE A 54 -2.37 -5.03 13.35
N ASP A 55 -3.20 -4.70 12.37
CA ASP A 55 -4.62 -5.03 12.40
C ASP A 55 -4.97 -6.35 11.70
N GLU A 56 -6.25 -6.67 11.60
CA GLU A 56 -6.73 -7.92 11.01
C GLU A 56 -6.82 -7.93 9.48
N PHE A 57 -6.67 -6.78 8.83
CA PHE A 57 -6.69 -6.66 7.39
C PHE A 57 -5.37 -7.11 6.76
N ASN A 58 -5.40 -7.43 5.46
CA ASN A 58 -4.21 -7.55 4.64
C ASN A 58 -3.92 -6.20 3.98
N ASN A 59 -2.81 -5.57 4.37
CA ASN A 59 -2.46 -4.19 4.02
C ASN A 59 -1.38 -4.14 2.94
N TRP A 60 -1.68 -3.47 1.82
CA TRP A 60 -0.87 -3.45 0.61
C TRP A 60 -0.59 -2.03 0.13
N PHE A 61 0.53 -1.85 -0.59
CA PHE A 61 0.88 -0.65 -1.35
C PHE A 61 0.90 0.62 -0.48
N PRO A 62 1.89 0.77 0.42
CA PRO A 62 2.05 1.99 1.21
C PRO A 62 2.47 3.15 0.32
N HIS A 63 1.69 4.22 0.27
CA HIS A 63 1.97 5.43 -0.50
C HIS A 63 2.07 6.63 0.43
N LEU A 64 3.29 7.18 0.55
CA LEU A 64 3.58 8.31 1.41
C LEU A 64 3.13 9.63 0.75
N PHE A 65 2.53 10.52 1.54
CA PHE A 65 2.25 11.87 1.08
C PHE A 65 3.55 12.65 0.87
N PRO A 66 3.62 13.54 -0.13
CA PRO A 66 4.79 14.38 -0.36
C PRO A 66 5.22 15.21 0.85
N ASP A 67 4.28 15.59 1.72
CA ASP A 67 4.56 16.32 2.96
C ASP A 67 5.10 15.45 4.11
N GLY A 68 5.16 14.13 3.93
CA GLY A 68 5.68 13.18 4.91
C GLY A 68 4.82 12.99 6.17
N LYS A 69 3.55 13.45 6.18
CA LYS A 69 2.70 13.38 7.37
C LYS A 69 1.73 12.20 7.35
N TRP A 70 1.38 11.72 6.17
CA TRP A 70 0.37 10.70 5.96
C TRP A 70 0.86 9.59 5.05
N MET A 71 0.24 8.44 5.17
CA MET A 71 0.41 7.30 4.29
C MET A 71 -0.96 6.76 3.92
N ALA A 72 -1.22 6.57 2.61
CA ALA A 72 -2.37 5.81 2.14
C ALA A 72 -1.94 4.37 1.83
N PHE A 73 -2.84 3.43 2.01
CA PHE A 73 -2.63 2.04 1.65
C PHE A 73 -3.97 1.33 1.39
N LEU A 74 -3.90 0.20 0.68
CA LEU A 74 -5.07 -0.61 0.33
C LEU A 74 -5.21 -1.75 1.34
N SER A 75 -6.42 -1.92 1.88
CA SER A 75 -6.72 -3.00 2.83
C SER A 75 -7.78 -3.93 2.28
N TYR A 76 -7.46 -5.22 2.28
CA TYR A 76 -8.38 -6.31 1.99
C TYR A 76 -8.85 -6.97 3.27
N GLU A 77 -10.03 -7.58 3.23
CA GLU A 77 -10.51 -8.44 4.31
C GLU A 77 -9.52 -9.58 4.57
N LYS A 78 -9.48 -10.06 5.80
CA LYS A 78 -8.48 -11.03 6.27
C LYS A 78 -8.49 -12.38 5.54
N GLU A 79 -9.61 -12.74 4.91
CA GLU A 79 -9.79 -13.98 4.16
C GLU A 79 -9.25 -13.89 2.72
N VAL A 80 -8.96 -12.69 2.23
CA VAL A 80 -8.48 -12.49 0.87
C VAL A 80 -6.97 -12.73 0.80
N THR A 81 -6.57 -13.71 0.01
CA THR A 81 -5.15 -14.02 -0.22
C THR A 81 -4.60 -13.18 -1.37
N GLY A 82 -3.43 -12.59 -1.18
CA GLY A 82 -2.79 -11.70 -2.16
C GLY A 82 -3.54 -10.38 -2.30
N HIS A 83 -3.48 -9.79 -3.49
CA HIS A 83 -4.14 -8.51 -3.79
C HIS A 83 -4.95 -8.59 -5.12
N PRO A 84 -5.95 -9.49 -5.22
CA PRO A 84 -6.69 -9.69 -6.46
C PRO A 84 -7.57 -8.47 -6.81
N ALA A 85 -7.94 -8.38 -8.09
CA ALA A 85 -8.99 -7.47 -8.55
C ALA A 85 -10.39 -7.96 -8.12
N ASN A 86 -11.39 -7.12 -8.29
CA ASN A 86 -12.80 -7.44 -8.06
C ASN A 86 -13.11 -7.85 -6.61
N GLN A 87 -12.61 -7.10 -5.66
CA GLN A 87 -12.84 -7.28 -4.23
C GLN A 87 -13.45 -6.03 -3.59
N ASN A 88 -14.18 -6.21 -2.49
CA ASN A 88 -14.47 -5.11 -1.59
C ASN A 88 -13.20 -4.75 -0.81
N VAL A 89 -12.74 -3.53 -0.95
CA VAL A 89 -11.51 -3.04 -0.34
C VAL A 89 -11.71 -1.70 0.34
N GLN A 90 -10.75 -1.32 1.15
CA GLN A 90 -10.70 -0.01 1.78
C GLN A 90 -9.40 0.68 1.41
N ILE A 91 -9.49 1.95 0.98
CA ILE A 91 -8.34 2.85 1.03
C ILE A 91 -8.32 3.45 2.42
N ARG A 92 -7.21 3.28 3.12
CA ARG A 92 -7.02 3.73 4.49
C ARG A 92 -5.89 4.74 4.57
N LEU A 93 -6.00 5.67 5.52
CA LEU A 93 -4.98 6.68 5.80
C LEU A 93 -4.41 6.44 7.19
N MET A 94 -3.10 6.50 7.30
CA MET A 94 -2.38 6.54 8.58
C MET A 94 -1.71 7.89 8.77
N ALA A 95 -1.96 8.55 9.90
CA ALA A 95 -1.13 9.66 10.34
C ALA A 95 0.20 9.11 10.85
N LEU A 96 1.33 9.56 10.29
CA LEU A 96 2.65 9.00 10.64
C LEU A 96 3.13 9.44 12.03
N SER A 97 2.56 10.51 12.58
CA SER A 97 2.92 11.05 13.89
C SER A 97 2.49 10.17 15.06
N ASP A 98 1.29 9.57 14.98
CA ASP A 98 0.68 8.77 16.06
C ASP A 98 0.20 7.39 15.61
N ARG A 99 0.42 7.05 14.34
CA ARG A 99 0.00 5.80 13.68
C ARG A 99 -1.52 5.56 13.69
N LYS A 100 -2.30 6.61 13.87
CA LYS A 100 -3.75 6.52 13.84
C LYS A 100 -4.25 6.27 12.43
N ILE A 101 -5.09 5.23 12.27
CA ILE A 101 -5.64 4.82 10.98
C ILE A 101 -7.10 5.25 10.89
N SER A 102 -7.48 5.78 9.72
CA SER A 102 -8.85 6.10 9.33
C SER A 102 -9.17 5.54 7.95
N VAL A 103 -10.46 5.35 7.66
CA VAL A 103 -10.90 4.91 6.32
C VAL A 103 -11.16 6.13 5.47
N LEU A 104 -10.46 6.23 4.32
CA LEU A 104 -10.70 7.28 3.33
C LEU A 104 -11.87 6.90 2.41
N ALA A 105 -11.88 5.66 1.90
CA ALA A 105 -12.93 5.16 1.00
C ALA A 105 -13.15 3.66 1.18
N ARG A 106 -14.40 3.21 0.99
CA ARG A 106 -14.76 1.81 0.80
C ARG A 106 -15.28 1.67 -0.63
N LEU A 107 -14.75 0.72 -1.37
CA LEU A 107 -15.06 0.58 -2.79
C LEU A 107 -14.90 -0.86 -3.28
N PHE A 108 -15.48 -1.12 -4.45
CA PHE A 108 -15.19 -2.33 -5.20
C PHE A 108 -14.00 -2.06 -6.13
N GLY A 109 -12.92 -2.85 -6.01
CA GLY A 109 -11.65 -2.58 -6.67
C GLY A 109 -10.64 -3.70 -6.44
N GLY A 110 -9.50 -3.37 -5.86
CA GLY A 110 -8.39 -4.29 -5.57
C GLY A 110 -7.17 -3.99 -6.42
N GLN A 111 -6.60 -5.01 -7.08
CA GLN A 111 -5.47 -4.83 -8.01
C GLN A 111 -5.79 -3.72 -9.01
N GLY A 112 -4.93 -2.71 -9.10
CA GLY A 112 -5.11 -1.54 -9.98
C GLY A 112 -5.80 -0.34 -9.32
N THR A 113 -6.29 -0.46 -8.07
CA THR A 113 -6.93 0.64 -7.36
C THR A 113 -5.93 1.75 -6.98
N ILE A 114 -4.83 1.42 -6.32
CA ILE A 114 -3.73 2.33 -5.94
C ILE A 114 -2.36 1.64 -5.98
N ASN A 115 -2.07 0.87 -7.02
CA ASN A 115 -0.80 0.13 -7.09
C ASN A 115 0.44 1.03 -7.24
N VAL A 116 0.24 2.29 -7.60
CA VAL A 116 1.30 3.30 -7.76
C VAL A 116 0.94 4.57 -7.01
N PRO A 117 1.93 5.35 -6.55
CA PRO A 117 1.70 6.64 -5.92
C PRO A 117 0.91 7.57 -6.84
N SER A 118 -0.17 8.14 -6.33
CA SER A 118 -1.05 9.04 -7.09
C SER A 118 -1.49 10.27 -6.28
N TRP A 119 -0.61 10.72 -5.40
CA TRP A 119 -0.79 11.94 -4.64
C TRP A 119 -0.54 13.20 -5.47
N SER A 120 -1.36 14.24 -5.25
CA SER A 120 -1.02 15.56 -5.75
C SER A 120 0.23 16.11 -5.04
N PRO A 121 1.08 16.89 -5.73
CA PRO A 121 2.32 17.42 -5.14
C PRO A 121 2.10 18.28 -3.88
N ASP A 122 0.92 18.87 -3.74
CA ASP A 122 0.52 19.67 -2.57
C ASP A 122 -0.04 18.83 -1.41
N SER A 123 -0.05 17.50 -1.52
CA SER A 123 -0.59 16.56 -0.54
C SER A 123 -2.09 16.73 -0.23
N GLN A 124 -2.84 17.39 -1.12
CA GLN A 124 -4.27 17.67 -0.90
C GLN A 124 -5.21 16.63 -1.50
N LYS A 125 -4.75 15.88 -2.51
CA LYS A 125 -5.59 14.98 -3.29
C LYS A 125 -4.88 13.67 -3.57
N VAL A 126 -5.65 12.59 -3.63
CA VAL A 126 -5.21 11.28 -4.12
C VAL A 126 -6.15 10.83 -5.24
N ALA A 127 -5.58 10.29 -6.32
CA ALA A 127 -6.37 9.63 -7.36
C ALA A 127 -6.36 8.11 -7.12
N PHE A 128 -7.48 7.46 -7.36
CA PHE A 128 -7.61 6.01 -7.28
C PHE A 128 -8.67 5.51 -8.25
N VAL A 129 -8.67 4.21 -8.53
CA VAL A 129 -9.62 3.55 -9.43
C VAL A 129 -10.59 2.69 -8.62
N SER A 130 -11.89 2.87 -8.86
CA SER A 130 -12.94 1.93 -8.44
C SER A 130 -13.48 1.17 -9.65
N TYR A 131 -13.98 -0.04 -9.41
CA TYR A 131 -14.57 -0.88 -10.45
C TYR A 131 -16.10 -0.88 -10.33
N GLN A 132 -16.75 -1.06 -11.47
CA GLN A 132 -18.18 -1.31 -11.53
C GLN A 132 -18.42 -2.62 -12.27
N LEU A 133 -19.20 -3.51 -11.67
CA LEU A 133 -19.68 -4.70 -12.36
C LEU A 133 -20.77 -4.27 -13.34
N LEU A 134 -20.58 -4.57 -14.62
CA LEU A 134 -21.60 -4.39 -15.63
C LEU A 134 -22.49 -5.63 -15.69
N PRO A 135 -23.82 -5.48 -15.95
CA PRO A 135 -24.70 -6.59 -16.24
C PRO A 135 -24.16 -7.45 -17.39
N ALA A 136 -24.42 -8.77 -17.32
CA ALA A 136 -24.01 -9.66 -18.40
C ALA A 136 -24.66 -9.25 -19.73
N GLY A 137 -23.84 -8.92 -20.72
CA GLY A 137 -24.28 -8.46 -22.06
C GLY A 137 -24.07 -6.97 -22.35
N GLU A 138 -23.71 -6.15 -21.38
CA GLU A 138 -23.25 -4.77 -21.62
C GLU A 138 -21.74 -4.77 -21.83
N ALA A 139 -21.31 -4.58 -23.09
CA ALA A 139 -19.90 -4.36 -23.38
C ALA A 139 -19.47 -2.98 -22.86
N ALA A 140 -18.32 -2.92 -22.18
CA ALA A 140 -17.71 -1.64 -21.83
C ALA A 140 -17.50 -0.81 -23.11
N ILE A 141 -18.15 0.34 -23.19
CA ILE A 141 -17.87 1.31 -24.24
C ILE A 141 -16.42 1.78 -24.00
N LYS A 142 -15.57 1.51 -24.98
CA LYS A 142 -14.17 1.94 -24.99
C LYS A 142 -14.04 3.43 -25.22
#